data_4396ac405bacb487de5767b8e379589c
#
_entry.id   4396ac405bacb487de5767b8e379589c
#
_cell.length_a   1.000
_cell.length_b   1.000
_cell.length_c   1.000
_cell.angle_alpha   90.00
_cell.angle_beta   90.00
_cell.angle_gamma   90.00
#
_symmetry.space_group_name_H-M   'P 1'
#
loop_
_entity.id
_entity.type
_entity.pdbx_description
1 polymer ?
#
loop_
_entity_poly.entity_id
_entity_poly.type
_entity_poly.pdbx_seq_one_letter_code
_entity_poly.pdbx_strand_id
1 'polypeptide(L)'
;MSVTQRWVRGEISNFQYLMHLNTLAGRSYNDLSQYPVFPWILSDYDSEELDLTNPNTFRDLSKPMGAQTPARLEQFLKRFREWDDPSGETPPYMYGTHYSSAMIVVSYLVRVEPFTQQFLKLQGGHFDLADRMFHSVKDAWLSASRNNMADVKELVPEFFYLPNFLLNSNHFELGVKQSGLRLGDVILPPWAKGDAREFVRLHRQALESDYVSAHLNQWIDLIFGYRQQGQAAVDAFNLFHHLFYEANVNFEAIEDPLTKNATIGFINNFGQIPSQLFKKPHPVKRSLKSTLPLQHSISSNAACAVAQQGVEGPTAAGPLFYHVARI
;
A
#
# COMPACT_ATOMS: atom_id res chain seq x y z
N MET A 1 12.10 -24.99 -3.39
CA MET A 1 11.28 -24.13 -4.27
C MET A 1 11.20 -22.74 -3.66
N SER A 2 11.51 -21.67 -4.42
CA SER A 2 11.46 -20.30 -3.90
C SER A 2 10.01 -19.83 -3.69
N VAL A 3 9.82 -18.82 -2.81
CA VAL A 3 8.51 -18.19 -2.58
C VAL A 3 7.93 -17.64 -3.89
N THR A 4 8.76 -17.04 -4.74
CA THR A 4 8.35 -16.56 -6.07
C THR A 4 7.81 -17.70 -6.94
N GLN A 5 8.45 -18.85 -6.97
CA GLN A 5 7.97 -20.00 -7.74
C GLN A 5 6.62 -20.52 -7.21
N ARG A 6 6.42 -20.52 -5.89
CA ARG A 6 5.14 -20.88 -5.27
C ARG A 6 4.04 -19.91 -5.65
N TRP A 7 4.33 -18.61 -5.65
CA TRP A 7 3.37 -17.60 -6.08
C TRP A 7 3.02 -17.71 -7.58
N VAL A 8 4.02 -17.88 -8.44
CA VAL A 8 3.83 -18.08 -9.89
C VAL A 8 2.90 -19.25 -10.18
N ARG A 9 2.98 -20.33 -9.39
CA ARG A 9 2.13 -21.52 -9.53
C ARG A 9 0.76 -21.38 -8.87
N GLY A 10 0.48 -20.28 -8.17
CA GLY A 10 -0.78 -20.08 -7.46
C GLY A 10 -0.89 -20.84 -6.12
N GLU A 11 0.23 -21.35 -5.57
CA GLU A 11 0.26 -22.06 -4.29
C GLU A 11 0.11 -21.13 -3.09
N ILE A 12 0.42 -19.85 -3.25
CA ILE A 12 0.23 -18.82 -2.24
C ILE A 12 -0.53 -17.63 -2.85
N SER A 13 -1.29 -16.93 -2.00
CA SER A 13 -2.08 -15.76 -2.38
C SER A 13 -1.19 -14.55 -2.74
N ASN A 14 -1.77 -13.53 -3.39
CA ASN A 14 -1.09 -12.27 -3.65
C ASN A 14 -0.72 -11.57 -2.34
N PHE A 15 -1.63 -11.58 -1.36
CA PHE A 15 -1.36 -11.02 -0.04
C PHE A 15 -0.17 -11.71 0.65
N GLN A 16 -0.17 -13.04 0.71
CA GLN A 16 0.94 -13.79 1.32
C GLN A 16 2.26 -13.50 0.62
N TYR A 17 2.24 -13.43 -0.71
CA TYR A 17 3.44 -13.15 -1.47
C TYR A 17 3.97 -11.74 -1.20
N LEU A 18 3.10 -10.71 -1.18
CA LEU A 18 3.51 -9.35 -0.84
C LEU A 18 4.09 -9.26 0.58
N MET A 19 3.53 -9.97 1.55
CA MET A 19 4.10 -10.04 2.90
C MET A 19 5.50 -10.66 2.90
N HIS A 20 5.71 -11.74 2.15
CA HIS A 20 7.04 -12.33 2.00
C HIS A 20 8.04 -11.36 1.36
N LEU A 21 7.65 -10.64 0.31
CA LEU A 21 8.52 -9.65 -0.33
C LEU A 21 8.89 -8.51 0.62
N ASN A 22 7.92 -8.00 1.37
CA ASN A 22 8.19 -6.97 2.38
C ASN A 22 9.21 -7.46 3.42
N THR A 23 9.03 -8.66 3.95
CA THR A 23 9.95 -9.26 4.93
C THR A 23 11.36 -9.43 4.35
N LEU A 24 11.47 -9.94 3.13
CA LEU A 24 12.76 -10.10 2.45
C LEU A 24 13.44 -8.77 2.17
N ALA A 25 12.67 -7.71 1.95
CA ALA A 25 13.16 -6.34 1.71
C ALA A 25 13.42 -5.55 3.01
N GLY A 26 13.41 -6.21 4.18
CA GLY A 26 13.72 -5.59 5.47
C GLY A 26 12.55 -4.86 6.13
N ARG A 27 11.32 -5.01 5.61
CA ARG A 27 10.14 -4.35 6.17
C ARG A 27 9.41 -5.22 7.19
N SER A 28 8.93 -4.59 8.26
CA SER A 28 8.35 -5.26 9.43
C SER A 28 7.25 -4.40 10.07
N TYR A 29 6.28 -5.03 10.69
CA TYR A 29 5.28 -4.36 11.55
C TYR A 29 5.88 -3.68 12.79
N ASN A 30 7.14 -4.00 13.14
CA ASN A 30 7.82 -3.45 14.31
C ASN A 30 8.57 -2.15 14.01
N ASP A 31 8.66 -1.73 12.77
CA ASP A 31 9.33 -0.51 12.35
C ASP A 31 8.40 0.37 11.51
N LEU A 32 7.99 1.50 12.07
CA LEU A 32 7.10 2.44 11.38
C LEU A 32 7.76 3.08 10.15
N SER A 33 9.08 3.26 10.15
CA SER A 33 9.82 3.82 9.02
C SER A 33 10.06 2.79 7.92
N GLN A 34 10.02 1.51 8.27
CA GLN A 34 10.20 0.36 7.39
C GLN A 34 8.98 -0.58 7.48
N TYR A 35 7.78 -0.01 7.45
CA TYR A 35 6.52 -0.74 7.55
C TYR A 35 6.19 -1.44 6.22
N PRO A 36 5.49 -2.57 6.22
CA PRO A 36 5.12 -3.25 4.97
C PRO A 36 4.33 -2.34 4.03
N VAL A 37 4.67 -2.36 2.74
CA VAL A 37 4.02 -1.58 1.68
C VAL A 37 3.13 -2.48 0.85
N PHE A 38 1.90 -2.04 0.63
CA PHE A 38 0.91 -2.69 -0.23
C PHE A 38 0.39 -1.71 -1.27
N PRO A 39 0.03 -2.20 -2.47
CA PRO A 39 -0.45 -1.33 -3.54
C PRO A 39 -1.87 -0.83 -3.31
N TRP A 40 -2.17 0.38 -3.77
CA TRP A 40 -3.52 0.70 -4.20
C TRP A 40 -3.91 -0.27 -5.32
N ILE A 41 -5.04 -0.91 -5.19
CA ILE A 41 -5.53 -1.90 -6.16
C ILE A 41 -6.65 -1.32 -7.02
N LEU A 42 -7.54 -0.56 -6.41
CA LEU A 42 -8.73 0.00 -7.04
C LEU A 42 -8.52 1.45 -7.46
N SER A 43 -9.29 1.88 -8.45
CA SER A 43 -9.46 3.27 -8.86
C SER A 43 -10.93 3.72 -8.82
N ASP A 44 -11.86 2.79 -8.64
CA ASP A 44 -13.30 3.06 -8.54
C ASP A 44 -13.75 3.10 -7.07
N TYR A 45 -14.02 4.30 -6.60
CA TYR A 45 -14.53 4.60 -5.27
C TYR A 45 -15.88 5.32 -5.31
N ASP A 46 -16.58 5.30 -6.47
CA ASP A 46 -17.83 6.01 -6.72
C ASP A 46 -19.02 5.10 -7.03
N SER A 47 -18.77 3.92 -7.60
CA SER A 47 -19.83 3.00 -7.99
C SER A 47 -20.55 2.40 -6.79
N GLU A 48 -21.84 2.14 -6.95
CA GLU A 48 -22.67 1.46 -5.94
C GLU A 48 -22.31 -0.03 -5.80
N GLU A 49 -21.79 -0.63 -6.87
CA GLU A 49 -21.33 -2.00 -6.90
C GLU A 49 -19.93 -2.08 -7.54
N LEU A 50 -19.06 -2.90 -6.97
CA LEU A 50 -17.70 -3.09 -7.44
C LEU A 50 -17.64 -4.22 -8.48
N ASP A 51 -17.39 -3.86 -9.73
CA ASP A 51 -17.23 -4.84 -10.83
C ASP A 51 -15.76 -5.22 -11.01
N LEU A 52 -15.36 -6.36 -10.46
CA LEU A 52 -13.99 -6.89 -10.58
C LEU A 52 -13.70 -7.56 -11.94
N THR A 53 -14.64 -7.59 -12.86
CA THR A 53 -14.43 -8.05 -14.25
C THR A 53 -14.05 -6.90 -15.18
N ASN A 54 -14.34 -5.66 -14.79
CA ASN A 54 -14.02 -4.46 -15.55
C ASN A 54 -12.58 -3.97 -15.24
N PRO A 55 -11.66 -3.95 -16.22
CA PRO A 55 -10.31 -3.45 -16.02
C PRO A 55 -10.23 -2.00 -15.52
N ASN A 56 -11.21 -1.16 -15.84
CA ASN A 56 -11.25 0.24 -15.42
C ASN A 56 -11.53 0.42 -13.91
N THR A 57 -11.98 -0.64 -13.23
CA THR A 57 -12.16 -0.66 -11.78
C THR A 57 -10.81 -0.62 -11.05
N PHE A 58 -9.73 -1.04 -11.72
CA PHE A 58 -8.42 -1.19 -11.11
C PHE A 58 -7.51 0.00 -11.40
N ARG A 59 -6.59 0.24 -10.47
CA ARG A 59 -5.44 1.11 -10.68
C ARG A 59 -4.51 0.54 -11.75
N ASP A 60 -3.80 1.41 -12.47
CA ASP A 60 -2.70 0.99 -13.34
C ASP A 60 -1.46 0.59 -12.51
N LEU A 61 -1.28 -0.72 -12.30
CA LEU A 61 -0.19 -1.29 -11.52
C LEU A 61 1.18 -1.17 -12.22
N SER A 62 1.22 -0.80 -13.48
CA SER A 62 2.48 -0.57 -14.23
C SER A 62 3.11 0.78 -13.94
N LYS A 63 2.38 1.68 -13.26
CA LYS A 63 2.78 3.05 -12.99
C LYS A 63 2.84 3.35 -11.49
N PRO A 64 3.82 4.13 -11.02
CA PRO A 64 3.84 4.63 -9.66
C PRO A 64 2.68 5.61 -9.42
N MET A 65 2.38 5.91 -8.16
CA MET A 65 1.27 6.80 -7.80
C MET A 65 1.38 8.19 -8.44
N GLY A 66 2.59 8.71 -8.60
CA GLY A 66 2.81 10.00 -9.27
C GLY A 66 2.53 10.00 -10.77
N ALA A 67 2.42 8.85 -11.41
CA ALA A 67 2.24 8.70 -12.85
C ALA A 67 0.86 8.14 -13.26
N GLN A 68 -0.12 8.13 -12.35
CA GLN A 68 -1.44 7.56 -12.61
C GLN A 68 -2.25 8.36 -13.65
N THR A 69 -1.99 9.65 -13.79
CA THR A 69 -2.61 10.49 -14.83
C THR A 69 -1.55 11.22 -15.66
N PRO A 70 -1.77 11.43 -16.98
CA PRO A 70 -0.82 12.14 -17.83
C PRO A 70 -0.53 13.58 -17.35
N ALA A 71 -1.55 14.32 -16.91
CA ALA A 71 -1.41 15.68 -16.44
C ALA A 71 -0.53 15.79 -15.17
N ARG A 72 -0.68 14.84 -14.25
CA ARG A 72 0.13 14.75 -13.04
C ARG A 72 1.57 14.38 -13.36
N LEU A 73 1.75 13.37 -14.21
CA LEU A 73 3.07 12.92 -14.65
C LEU A 73 3.84 14.07 -15.30
N GLU A 74 3.21 14.84 -16.19
CA GLU A 74 3.89 15.96 -16.88
C GLU A 74 4.42 17.01 -15.90
N GLN A 75 3.72 17.28 -14.80
CA GLN A 75 4.22 18.21 -13.77
C GLN A 75 5.49 17.68 -13.10
N PHE A 76 5.55 16.38 -12.79
CA PHE A 76 6.76 15.76 -12.22
C PHE A 76 7.91 15.70 -13.23
N LEU A 77 7.61 15.40 -14.50
CA LEU A 77 8.61 15.36 -15.57
C LEU A 77 9.18 16.76 -15.87
N LYS A 78 8.32 17.78 -15.84
CA LYS A 78 8.77 19.17 -15.98
C LYS A 78 9.78 19.51 -14.89
N ARG A 79 9.46 19.26 -13.63
CA ARG A 79 10.38 19.48 -12.51
C ARG A 79 11.69 18.70 -12.67
N PHE A 80 11.61 17.45 -13.10
CA PHE A 80 12.80 16.60 -13.32
C PHE A 80 13.71 17.15 -14.43
N ARG A 81 13.13 17.62 -15.54
CA ARG A 81 13.88 18.16 -16.68
C ARG A 81 14.47 19.54 -16.41
N GLU A 82 13.75 20.36 -15.66
CA GLU A 82 14.14 21.73 -15.30
C GLU A 82 14.93 21.78 -13.99
N TRP A 83 15.31 20.62 -13.44
CA TRP A 83 16.04 20.54 -12.19
C TRP A 83 17.40 21.24 -12.33
N ASP A 84 17.64 22.21 -11.45
CA ASP A 84 18.91 22.90 -11.31
C ASP A 84 19.29 22.93 -9.82
N ASP A 85 20.44 22.36 -9.52
CA ASP A 85 21.07 22.46 -8.20
C ASP A 85 22.47 23.06 -8.36
N PRO A 86 22.65 24.35 -8.07
CA PRO A 86 23.94 25.02 -8.19
C PRO A 86 25.04 24.40 -7.32
N SER A 87 24.68 23.71 -6.23
CA SER A 87 25.64 23.00 -5.38
C SER A 87 26.14 21.69 -5.99
N GLY A 88 25.34 21.10 -6.89
CA GLY A 88 25.60 19.78 -7.46
C GLY A 88 25.44 18.62 -6.48
N GLU A 89 24.90 18.86 -5.28
CA GLU A 89 24.76 17.86 -4.23
C GLU A 89 23.54 16.96 -4.42
N THR A 90 22.47 17.51 -5.02
CA THR A 90 21.20 16.80 -5.21
C THR A 90 20.96 16.53 -6.69
N PRO A 91 21.05 15.28 -7.15
CA PRO A 91 20.70 14.93 -8.53
C PRO A 91 19.19 15.11 -8.80
N PRO A 92 18.79 15.25 -10.07
CA PRO A 92 17.38 15.39 -10.42
C PRO A 92 16.55 14.18 -9.98
N TYR A 93 15.32 14.45 -9.52
CA TYR A 93 14.36 13.44 -9.09
C TYR A 93 12.93 13.84 -9.49
N MET A 94 12.03 12.85 -9.57
CA MET A 94 10.62 13.09 -9.85
C MET A 94 9.82 13.33 -8.57
N TYR A 95 10.07 12.55 -7.52
CA TYR A 95 9.31 12.58 -6.28
C TYR A 95 10.18 12.98 -5.09
N GLY A 96 9.80 14.08 -4.43
CA GLY A 96 10.42 14.58 -3.20
C GLY A 96 9.77 14.04 -1.93
N THR A 97 8.74 13.19 -2.05
CA THR A 97 8.08 12.47 -0.95
C THR A 97 8.07 10.99 -1.26
N HIS A 98 8.15 10.16 -0.21
CA HIS A 98 8.15 8.72 -0.36
C HIS A 98 6.72 8.15 -0.32
N TYR A 99 6.53 6.93 -0.83
CA TYR A 99 5.24 6.23 -0.80
C TYR A 99 4.93 5.55 0.54
N SER A 100 5.88 5.48 1.47
CA SER A 100 5.72 4.93 2.81
C SER A 100 6.66 5.65 3.80
N SER A 101 6.12 6.12 4.91
CA SER A 101 6.87 6.71 6.02
C SER A 101 6.16 6.43 7.33
N ALA A 102 6.83 6.65 8.47
CA ALA A 102 6.20 6.51 9.77
C ALA A 102 4.93 7.34 9.87
N MET A 103 4.94 8.58 9.35
CA MET A 103 3.76 9.46 9.37
C MET A 103 2.62 8.92 8.52
N ILE A 104 2.88 8.36 7.33
CA ILE A 104 1.85 7.74 6.49
C ILE A 104 1.19 6.58 7.22
N VAL A 105 1.98 5.70 7.85
CA VAL A 105 1.48 4.54 8.60
C VAL A 105 0.58 4.97 9.75
N VAL A 106 1.06 5.85 10.62
CA VAL A 106 0.26 6.29 11.77
C VAL A 106 -0.93 7.14 11.36
N SER A 107 -0.88 7.83 10.21
CA SER A 107 -2.02 8.57 9.68
C SER A 107 -3.15 7.63 9.24
N TYR A 108 -2.83 6.55 8.52
CA TYR A 108 -3.84 5.54 8.19
C TYR A 108 -4.41 4.86 9.45
N LEU A 109 -3.57 4.54 10.43
CA LEU A 109 -3.91 3.74 11.60
C LEU A 109 -4.26 4.58 12.85
N VAL A 110 -4.48 5.88 12.70
CA VAL A 110 -4.66 6.84 13.81
C VAL A 110 -5.81 6.51 14.76
N ARG A 111 -6.79 5.73 14.32
CA ARG A 111 -7.97 5.31 15.12
C ARG A 111 -7.72 4.08 15.98
N VAL A 112 -6.54 3.43 15.84
CA VAL A 112 -6.19 2.17 16.52
C VAL A 112 -4.94 2.35 17.36
N GLU A 113 -5.02 1.98 18.65
CA GLU A 113 -3.83 1.93 19.50
C GLU A 113 -2.90 0.75 19.13
N PRO A 114 -1.59 0.91 19.21
CA PRO A 114 -0.84 2.06 19.76
C PRO A 114 -0.54 3.17 18.74
N PHE A 115 -1.02 3.07 17.52
CA PHE A 115 -0.71 4.02 16.45
C PHE A 115 -1.21 5.44 16.74
N THR A 116 -2.32 5.59 17.46
CA THR A 116 -2.81 6.90 17.93
C THR A 116 -1.74 7.62 18.76
N GLN A 117 -1.12 6.93 19.72
CA GLN A 117 -0.07 7.51 20.56
C GLN A 117 1.19 7.83 19.75
N GLN A 118 1.54 7.00 18.80
CA GLN A 118 2.66 7.27 17.89
C GLN A 118 2.38 8.48 16.99
N PHE A 119 1.15 8.60 16.48
CA PHE A 119 0.73 9.79 15.73
C PHE A 119 0.89 11.07 16.56
N LEU A 120 0.35 11.08 17.76
CA LEU A 120 0.45 12.22 18.67
C LEU A 120 1.92 12.57 18.97
N LYS A 121 2.76 11.57 19.21
CA LYS A 121 4.19 11.77 19.45
C LYS A 121 4.90 12.43 18.26
N LEU A 122 4.61 11.99 17.03
CA LEU A 122 5.19 12.56 15.81
C LEU A 122 4.66 13.97 15.52
N GLN A 123 3.43 14.30 15.97
CA GLN A 123 2.78 15.59 15.75
C GLN A 123 2.95 16.58 16.93
N GLY A 124 3.83 16.28 17.89
CA GLY A 124 4.09 17.18 19.02
C GLY A 124 3.01 17.17 20.09
N GLY A 125 2.27 16.08 20.25
CA GLY A 125 1.31 15.84 21.32
C GLY A 125 -0.15 16.16 21.00
N HIS A 126 -0.47 16.50 19.76
CA HIS A 126 -1.84 16.82 19.31
C HIS A 126 -2.13 16.19 17.96
N PHE A 127 -3.43 16.05 17.62
CA PHE A 127 -3.83 15.66 16.27
C PHE A 127 -3.52 16.78 15.26
N ASP A 128 -3.29 16.39 14.02
CA ASP A 128 -3.11 17.33 12.90
C ASP A 128 -4.43 18.05 12.58
N LEU A 129 -4.36 19.06 11.72
CA LEU A 129 -5.56 19.72 11.19
C LEU A 129 -6.48 18.67 10.56
N ALA A 130 -7.77 18.74 10.90
CA ALA A 130 -8.76 17.76 10.45
C ALA A 130 -8.79 17.60 8.91
N ASP A 131 -8.54 18.67 8.17
CA ASP A 131 -8.49 18.65 6.70
C ASP A 131 -7.33 17.79 6.15
N ARG A 132 -6.29 17.53 6.94
CA ARG A 132 -5.14 16.70 6.57
C ARG A 132 -5.21 15.27 7.13
N MET A 133 -6.16 15.01 8.02
CA MET A 133 -6.34 13.68 8.62
C MET A 133 -6.96 12.70 7.64
N PHE A 134 -6.57 11.44 7.72
CA PHE A 134 -7.23 10.36 6.98
C PHE A 134 -8.67 10.20 7.44
N HIS A 135 -9.62 10.46 6.55
CA HIS A 135 -11.05 10.47 6.86
C HIS A 135 -11.95 9.88 5.77
N SER A 136 -11.41 9.64 4.57
CA SER A 136 -12.15 9.11 3.43
C SER A 136 -11.20 8.31 2.55
N VAL A 137 -11.58 7.09 2.16
CA VAL A 137 -10.79 6.26 1.26
C VAL A 137 -10.70 6.90 -0.12
N LYS A 138 -11.83 7.40 -0.63
CA LYS A 138 -11.88 8.11 -1.93
C LYS A 138 -10.97 9.34 -1.95
N ASP A 139 -11.06 10.19 -0.92
CA ASP A 139 -10.25 11.41 -0.86
C ASP A 139 -8.75 11.07 -0.75
N ALA A 140 -8.40 10.02 -0.01
CA ALA A 140 -7.02 9.53 0.08
C ALA A 140 -6.50 9.05 -1.29
N TRP A 141 -7.31 8.31 -2.05
CA TRP A 141 -6.99 7.90 -3.43
C TRP A 141 -6.81 9.11 -4.34
N LEU A 142 -7.74 10.05 -4.34
CA LEU A 142 -7.67 11.25 -5.19
C LEU A 142 -6.47 12.13 -4.84
N SER A 143 -6.14 12.26 -3.56
CA SER A 143 -4.95 12.97 -3.10
C SER A 143 -3.68 12.32 -3.68
N ALA A 144 -3.50 11.02 -3.48
CA ALA A 144 -2.28 10.31 -3.87
C ALA A 144 -2.15 10.09 -5.38
N SER A 145 -3.28 9.99 -6.12
CA SER A 145 -3.29 9.68 -7.55
C SER A 145 -3.46 10.90 -8.47
N ARG A 146 -4.02 12.03 -7.96
CA ARG A 146 -4.42 13.16 -8.81
C ARG A 146 -4.11 14.53 -8.25
N ASN A 147 -4.60 14.83 -7.03
CA ASN A 147 -4.81 16.22 -6.60
C ASN A 147 -3.64 16.81 -5.82
N ASN A 148 -2.83 16.01 -5.14
CA ASN A 148 -1.76 16.50 -4.27
C ASN A 148 -0.39 16.07 -4.79
N MET A 149 0.41 17.02 -5.24
CA MET A 149 1.76 16.78 -5.76
C MET A 149 2.76 16.35 -4.67
N ALA A 150 2.44 16.57 -3.39
CA ALA A 150 3.23 16.12 -2.26
C ALA A 150 2.78 14.75 -1.71
N ASP A 151 1.83 14.09 -2.36
CA ASP A 151 1.26 12.82 -1.91
C ASP A 151 1.38 11.76 -2.99
N VAL A 152 2.23 10.78 -2.75
CA VAL A 152 2.42 9.60 -3.61
C VAL A 152 2.32 8.30 -2.80
N LYS A 153 1.62 8.35 -1.64
CA LYS A 153 1.53 7.23 -0.72
C LYS A 153 0.88 5.99 -1.33
N GLU A 154 1.43 4.86 -0.97
CA GLU A 154 0.83 3.54 -1.16
C GLU A 154 0.05 3.13 0.09
N LEU A 155 -0.48 1.91 0.13
CA LEU A 155 -1.24 1.39 1.25
C LEU A 155 -0.39 0.63 2.26
N VAL A 156 -1.02 0.33 3.39
CA VAL A 156 -0.53 -0.59 4.42
C VAL A 156 -1.35 -1.90 4.38
N PRO A 157 -0.83 -3.02 4.91
CA PRO A 157 -1.51 -4.32 4.84
C PRO A 157 -2.92 -4.35 5.45
N GLU A 158 -3.17 -3.51 6.45
CA GLU A 158 -4.43 -3.43 7.20
C GLU A 158 -5.64 -3.16 6.32
N PHE A 159 -5.46 -2.48 5.19
CA PHE A 159 -6.52 -2.29 4.18
C PHE A 159 -7.10 -3.62 3.64
N PHE A 160 -6.40 -4.73 3.84
CA PHE A 160 -6.75 -6.03 3.27
C PHE A 160 -7.17 -7.07 4.32
N TYR A 161 -7.09 -6.75 5.63
CA TYR A 161 -7.44 -7.75 6.65
C TYR A 161 -8.00 -7.17 7.96
N LEU A 162 -7.85 -5.87 8.25
CA LEU A 162 -8.21 -5.29 9.55
C LEU A 162 -9.28 -4.19 9.41
N PRO A 163 -10.57 -4.49 9.53
CA PRO A 163 -11.61 -3.45 9.41
C PRO A 163 -11.57 -2.39 10.52
N ASN A 164 -11.00 -2.71 11.67
CA ASN A 164 -11.01 -1.87 12.87
C ASN A 164 -10.36 -0.49 12.67
N PHE A 165 -9.34 -0.36 11.80
CA PHE A 165 -8.68 0.93 11.57
C PHE A 165 -9.55 1.95 10.84
N LEU A 166 -10.66 1.51 10.25
CA LEU A 166 -11.64 2.36 9.58
C LEU A 166 -12.70 2.92 10.54
N LEU A 167 -12.76 2.40 11.76
CA LEU A 167 -13.74 2.75 12.77
C LEU A 167 -13.10 3.54 13.91
N ASN A 168 -13.75 4.63 14.32
CA ASN A 168 -13.34 5.41 15.50
C ASN A 168 -13.95 4.84 16.80
N SER A 169 -13.72 3.55 17.05
CA SER A 169 -14.28 2.81 18.17
C SER A 169 -13.82 3.34 19.55
N ASN A 170 -12.69 4.05 19.58
CA ASN A 170 -12.17 4.67 20.79
C ASN A 170 -12.72 6.08 21.02
N HIS A 171 -13.58 6.58 20.14
CA HIS A 171 -14.22 7.91 20.22
C HIS A 171 -13.20 9.06 20.37
N PHE A 172 -12.08 8.97 19.63
CA PHE A 172 -11.10 10.06 19.61
C PHE A 172 -11.69 11.32 18.98
N GLU A 173 -11.39 12.47 19.58
CA GLU A 173 -11.73 13.78 19.03
C GLU A 173 -10.71 14.17 17.94
N LEU A 174 -10.97 13.74 16.70
CA LEU A 174 -10.09 13.92 15.55
C LEU A 174 -10.22 15.30 14.88
N GLY A 175 -11.15 16.14 15.38
CA GLY A 175 -11.35 17.50 14.91
C GLY A 175 -12.51 17.66 13.92
N VAL A 176 -12.66 18.90 13.45
CA VAL A 176 -13.69 19.32 12.48
C VAL A 176 -13.00 19.98 11.30
N LYS A 177 -13.32 19.54 10.08
CA LYS A 177 -12.81 20.15 8.84
C LYS A 177 -13.36 21.56 8.65
N GLN A 178 -12.69 22.36 7.80
CA GLN A 178 -13.17 23.69 7.42
C GLN A 178 -14.58 23.64 6.79
N SER A 179 -14.95 22.52 6.16
CA SER A 179 -16.29 22.28 5.63
C SER A 179 -17.37 22.06 6.69
N GLY A 180 -17.01 21.97 7.99
CA GLY A 180 -17.92 21.65 9.09
C GLY A 180 -18.06 20.15 9.36
N LEU A 181 -17.42 19.27 8.59
CA LEU A 181 -17.46 17.83 8.82
C LEU A 181 -16.64 17.46 10.07
N ARG A 182 -17.29 16.91 11.10
CA ARG A 182 -16.60 16.30 12.25
C ARG A 182 -16.06 14.94 11.85
N LEU A 183 -14.78 14.68 12.14
CA LEU A 183 -14.16 13.41 11.85
C LEU A 183 -14.60 12.34 12.87
N GLY A 184 -14.96 11.19 12.35
CA GLY A 184 -15.33 9.99 13.10
C GLY A 184 -14.75 8.76 12.41
N ASP A 185 -15.60 7.82 12.02
CA ASP A 185 -15.23 6.70 11.18
C ASP A 185 -14.75 7.18 9.81
N VAL A 186 -13.97 6.35 9.13
CA VAL A 186 -13.52 6.64 7.76
C VAL A 186 -14.70 6.51 6.81
N ILE A 187 -14.91 7.50 5.95
CA ILE A 187 -15.92 7.47 4.89
C ILE A 187 -15.50 6.42 3.87
N LEU A 188 -16.36 5.43 3.68
CA LEU A 188 -16.16 4.31 2.77
C LEU A 188 -16.82 4.58 1.41
N PRO A 189 -16.32 3.94 0.32
CA PRO A 189 -17.00 4.01 -0.98
C PRO A 189 -18.38 3.37 -0.93
N PRO A 190 -19.32 3.78 -1.84
CA PRO A 190 -20.71 3.30 -1.82
C PRO A 190 -20.82 1.77 -1.91
N TRP A 191 -19.97 1.12 -2.70
CA TRP A 191 -19.96 -0.33 -2.84
C TRP A 191 -19.65 -1.10 -1.53
N ALA A 192 -19.08 -0.45 -0.52
CA ALA A 192 -18.88 -1.04 0.81
C ALA A 192 -20.12 -0.92 1.71
N LYS A 193 -21.15 -0.18 1.28
CA LYS A 193 -22.46 -0.04 1.96
C LYS A 193 -22.35 0.40 3.44
N GLY A 194 -21.33 1.22 3.74
CA GLY A 194 -21.05 1.71 5.09
C GLY A 194 -20.48 0.66 6.06
N ASP A 195 -20.15 -0.52 5.59
CA ASP A 195 -19.58 -1.60 6.40
C ASP A 195 -18.07 -1.75 6.17
N ALA A 196 -17.29 -1.52 7.23
CA ALA A 196 -15.82 -1.66 7.21
C ALA A 196 -15.37 -3.11 6.92
N ARG A 197 -16.14 -4.11 7.34
CA ARG A 197 -15.84 -5.53 7.06
C ARG A 197 -16.08 -5.83 5.60
N GLU A 198 -17.15 -5.32 5.02
CA GLU A 198 -17.45 -5.47 3.60
C GLU A 198 -16.40 -4.75 2.74
N PHE A 199 -15.95 -3.55 3.14
CA PHE A 199 -14.84 -2.87 2.49
C PHE A 199 -13.60 -3.77 2.43
N VAL A 200 -13.15 -4.29 3.58
CA VAL A 200 -11.95 -5.14 3.66
C VAL A 200 -12.14 -6.44 2.87
N ARG A 201 -13.32 -7.05 2.93
CA ARG A 201 -13.64 -8.27 2.17
C ARG A 201 -13.52 -8.05 0.67
N LEU A 202 -14.15 -7.01 0.14
CA LEU A 202 -14.12 -6.66 -1.28
C LEU A 202 -12.72 -6.23 -1.72
N HIS A 203 -12.03 -5.45 -0.89
CA HIS A 203 -10.67 -4.99 -1.16
C HIS A 203 -9.68 -6.17 -1.21
N ARG A 204 -9.84 -7.16 -0.31
CA ARG A 204 -9.08 -8.41 -0.35
C ARG A 204 -9.42 -9.24 -1.58
N GLN A 205 -10.69 -9.33 -1.96
CA GLN A 205 -11.13 -10.02 -3.16
C GLN A 205 -10.54 -9.37 -4.41
N ALA A 206 -10.48 -8.04 -4.47
CA ALA A 206 -9.83 -7.30 -5.55
C ALA A 206 -8.34 -7.63 -5.66
N LEU A 207 -7.61 -7.66 -4.53
CA LEU A 207 -6.20 -8.04 -4.49
C LEU A 207 -5.96 -9.45 -5.04
N GLU A 208 -6.86 -10.39 -4.76
CA GLU A 208 -6.72 -11.79 -5.19
C GLU A 208 -7.38 -12.07 -6.56
N SER A 209 -7.93 -11.05 -7.23
CA SER A 209 -8.56 -11.20 -8.55
C SER A 209 -7.59 -11.66 -9.64
N ASP A 210 -8.16 -12.24 -10.72
CA ASP A 210 -7.40 -12.65 -11.89
C ASP A 210 -6.67 -11.45 -12.52
N TYR A 211 -7.33 -10.27 -12.55
CA TYR A 211 -6.75 -9.05 -13.09
C TYR A 211 -5.49 -8.64 -12.34
N VAL A 212 -5.57 -8.52 -11.01
CA VAL A 212 -4.42 -8.16 -10.18
C VAL A 212 -3.34 -9.23 -10.25
N SER A 213 -3.69 -10.50 -10.23
CA SER A 213 -2.74 -11.61 -10.36
C SER A 213 -1.93 -11.54 -11.67
N ALA A 214 -2.54 -11.06 -12.75
CA ALA A 214 -1.88 -10.91 -14.05
C ALA A 214 -0.97 -9.66 -14.15
N HIS A 215 -1.16 -8.66 -13.28
CA HIS A 215 -0.47 -7.37 -13.37
C HIS A 215 0.40 -7.02 -12.15
N LEU A 216 0.30 -7.77 -11.05
CA LEU A 216 0.99 -7.47 -9.80
C LEU A 216 2.52 -7.48 -9.94
N ASN A 217 3.05 -8.30 -10.84
CA ASN A 217 4.48 -8.32 -11.17
C ASN A 217 5.00 -6.94 -11.59
N GLN A 218 4.18 -6.12 -12.25
CA GLN A 218 4.57 -4.78 -12.72
C GLN A 218 4.74 -3.82 -11.53
N TRP A 219 3.85 -3.87 -10.53
CA TRP A 219 4.00 -3.11 -9.30
C TRP A 219 5.21 -3.61 -8.47
N ILE A 220 5.42 -4.93 -8.42
CA ILE A 220 6.60 -5.52 -7.77
C ILE A 220 7.89 -5.00 -8.40
N ASP A 221 7.93 -4.86 -9.72
CA ASP A 221 9.08 -4.29 -10.43
C ASP A 221 9.39 -2.85 -10.02
N LEU A 222 8.36 -2.05 -9.67
CA LEU A 222 8.53 -0.67 -9.22
C LEU A 222 9.04 -0.58 -7.77
N ILE A 223 8.55 -1.43 -6.88
CA ILE A 223 8.79 -1.31 -5.44
C ILE A 223 9.96 -2.17 -4.96
N PHE A 224 10.07 -3.40 -5.44
CA PHE A 224 11.08 -4.37 -5.03
C PHE A 224 12.01 -4.82 -6.16
N GLY A 225 11.77 -4.37 -7.38
CA GLY A 225 12.37 -4.91 -8.58
C GLY A 225 13.30 -3.96 -9.33
N TYR A 226 13.57 -4.32 -10.58
CA TYR A 226 14.57 -3.66 -11.41
C TYR A 226 14.22 -2.21 -11.78
N ARG A 227 12.92 -1.83 -11.71
CA ARG A 227 12.43 -0.46 -11.98
C ARG A 227 12.46 0.45 -10.75
N GLN A 228 13.08 0.00 -9.67
CA GLN A 228 13.15 0.76 -8.42
C GLN A 228 14.20 1.88 -8.48
N GLN A 229 15.31 1.68 -9.19
CA GLN A 229 16.45 2.60 -9.18
C GLN A 229 17.18 2.64 -10.53
N GLY A 230 18.09 3.63 -10.68
CA GLY A 230 18.89 3.82 -11.89
C GLY A 230 18.06 4.25 -13.11
N GLN A 231 18.58 4.01 -14.31
CA GLN A 231 17.91 4.40 -15.55
C GLN A 231 16.54 3.75 -15.71
N ALA A 232 16.38 2.49 -15.27
CA ALA A 232 15.10 1.81 -15.32
C ALA A 232 14.01 2.47 -14.48
N ALA A 233 14.36 3.14 -13.38
CA ALA A 233 13.42 3.95 -12.60
C ALA A 233 13.04 5.24 -13.34
N VAL A 234 13.99 5.88 -14.02
CA VAL A 234 13.71 7.06 -14.87
C VAL A 234 12.73 6.69 -15.97
N ASP A 235 12.99 5.59 -16.69
CA ASP A 235 12.17 5.10 -17.80
C ASP A 235 10.76 4.69 -17.33
N ALA A 236 10.64 4.24 -16.08
CA ALA A 236 9.37 3.87 -15.45
C ALA A 236 8.68 5.04 -14.71
N PHE A 237 9.22 6.26 -14.78
CA PHE A 237 8.73 7.43 -14.05
C PHE A 237 8.67 7.23 -12.53
N ASN A 238 9.62 6.49 -11.96
CA ASN A 238 9.63 6.00 -10.59
C ASN A 238 10.88 6.45 -9.79
N LEU A 239 11.49 7.56 -10.16
CA LEU A 239 12.71 8.06 -9.51
C LEU A 239 12.38 8.99 -8.35
N PHE A 240 12.83 8.61 -7.16
CA PHE A 240 12.70 9.35 -5.91
C PHE A 240 13.96 10.15 -5.58
N HIS A 241 13.85 11.04 -4.63
CA HIS A 241 14.98 11.78 -4.08
C HIS A 241 16.08 10.81 -3.61
N HIS A 242 17.34 11.14 -3.88
CA HIS A 242 18.49 10.23 -3.68
C HIS A 242 18.65 9.74 -2.24
N LEU A 243 18.28 10.55 -1.23
CA LEU A 243 18.36 10.17 0.19
C LEU A 243 17.34 9.09 0.61
N PHE A 244 16.35 8.77 -0.22
CA PHE A 244 15.44 7.66 0.08
C PHE A 244 16.05 6.29 -0.23
N TYR A 245 17.16 6.25 -0.98
CA TYR A 245 17.85 5.00 -1.32
C TYR A 245 18.95 4.75 -0.31
N GLU A 246 18.88 3.63 0.42
CA GLU A 246 19.84 3.27 1.47
C GLU A 246 21.30 3.28 0.97
N ALA A 247 21.54 2.78 -0.23
CA ALA A 247 22.87 2.73 -0.83
C ALA A 247 23.53 4.11 -1.05
N ASN A 248 22.73 5.19 -1.07
CA ASN A 248 23.22 6.55 -1.27
C ASN A 248 23.54 7.29 0.05
N VAL A 249 23.26 6.65 1.19
CA VAL A 249 23.50 7.26 2.50
C VAL A 249 24.60 6.49 3.22
N ASN A 250 25.76 7.11 3.32
CA ASN A 250 26.87 6.59 4.13
C ASN A 250 27.06 7.46 5.37
N PHE A 251 26.43 7.08 6.47
CA PHE A 251 26.52 7.81 7.74
C PHE A 251 27.93 7.89 8.34
N GLU A 252 28.82 6.96 7.98
CA GLU A 252 30.20 6.95 8.45
C GLU A 252 31.06 8.00 7.73
N ALA A 253 30.68 8.33 6.47
CA ALA A 253 31.36 9.35 5.69
C ALA A 253 30.88 10.78 6.00
N ILE A 254 29.79 10.96 6.75
CA ILE A 254 29.30 12.27 7.15
C ILE A 254 30.02 12.70 8.43
N GLU A 255 31.03 13.55 8.29
CA GLU A 255 31.85 14.05 9.39
C GLU A 255 31.14 15.14 10.21
N ASP A 256 30.36 16.00 9.54
CA ASP A 256 29.64 17.08 10.22
C ASP A 256 28.40 16.55 10.97
N PRO A 257 28.35 16.70 12.32
CA PRO A 257 27.26 16.22 13.14
C PRO A 257 25.89 16.84 12.78
N LEU A 258 25.88 18.09 12.32
CA LEU A 258 24.65 18.79 11.94
C LEU A 258 24.05 18.18 10.68
N THR A 259 24.87 17.97 9.65
CA THR A 259 24.49 17.30 8.40
C THR A 259 24.04 15.87 8.66
N LYS A 260 24.77 15.13 9.52
CA LYS A 260 24.40 13.76 9.90
C LYS A 260 23.01 13.72 10.57
N ASN A 261 22.76 14.59 11.53
CA ASN A 261 21.46 14.67 12.21
C ASN A 261 20.35 15.11 11.27
N ALA A 262 20.62 16.03 10.35
CA ALA A 262 19.65 16.46 9.33
C ALA A 262 19.29 15.31 8.39
N THR A 263 20.28 14.51 7.95
CA THR A 263 20.07 13.33 7.10
C THR A 263 19.27 12.25 7.84
N ILE A 264 19.57 11.96 9.10
CA ILE A 264 18.80 11.04 9.94
C ILE A 264 17.37 11.54 10.11
N GLY A 265 17.19 12.83 10.39
CA GLY A 265 15.87 13.44 10.52
C GLY A 265 15.06 13.35 9.22
N PHE A 266 15.71 13.56 8.07
CA PHE A 266 15.08 13.42 6.77
C PHE A 266 14.59 11.97 6.54
N ILE A 267 15.42 10.97 6.78
CA ILE A 267 15.07 9.56 6.62
C ILE A 267 13.93 9.16 7.56
N ASN A 268 13.98 9.59 8.83
CA ASN A 268 12.93 9.30 9.80
C ASN A 268 11.58 9.92 9.44
N ASN A 269 11.59 11.11 8.84
CA ASN A 269 10.37 11.81 8.43
C ASN A 269 9.77 11.27 7.14
N PHE A 270 10.61 10.91 6.17
CA PHE A 270 10.15 10.54 4.82
C PHE A 270 10.24 9.04 4.52
N GLY A 271 10.93 8.26 5.35
CA GLY A 271 11.12 6.83 5.15
C GLY A 271 12.23 6.49 4.18
N GLN A 272 12.34 5.22 3.84
CA GLN A 272 13.31 4.67 2.89
C GLN A 272 12.64 3.72 1.91
N ILE A 273 13.21 3.64 0.71
CA ILE A 273 12.84 2.66 -0.30
C ILE A 273 13.22 1.26 0.21
N PRO A 274 12.36 0.24 0.02
CA PRO A 274 12.69 -1.14 0.39
C PRO A 274 13.97 -1.62 -0.29
N SER A 275 14.69 -2.56 0.30
CA SER A 275 15.82 -3.18 -0.35
C SER A 275 15.41 -3.82 -1.67
N GLN A 276 16.23 -3.66 -2.73
CA GLN A 276 15.94 -4.21 -4.05
C GLN A 276 16.13 -5.73 -4.05
N LEU A 277 15.07 -6.47 -4.37
CA LEU A 277 15.08 -7.94 -4.39
C LEU A 277 15.37 -8.51 -5.78
N PHE A 278 14.95 -7.82 -6.84
CA PHE A 278 15.01 -8.33 -8.21
C PHE A 278 15.72 -7.34 -9.14
N LYS A 279 16.67 -7.86 -9.93
CA LYS A 279 17.42 -7.07 -10.93
C LYS A 279 16.95 -7.35 -12.37
N LYS A 280 15.94 -8.20 -12.53
CA LYS A 280 15.31 -8.57 -13.80
C LYS A 280 13.80 -8.47 -13.66
N PRO A 281 13.04 -8.37 -14.77
CA PRO A 281 11.59 -8.36 -14.76
C PRO A 281 11.03 -9.53 -13.95
N HIS A 282 10.09 -9.21 -13.06
CA HIS A 282 9.44 -10.20 -12.21
C HIS A 282 8.51 -11.09 -13.04
N PRO A 283 8.50 -12.42 -12.82
CA PRO A 283 7.63 -13.32 -13.56
C PRO A 283 6.14 -13.04 -13.28
N VAL A 284 5.30 -13.30 -14.26
CA VAL A 284 3.85 -13.21 -14.17
C VAL A 284 3.30 -14.45 -13.44
N LYS A 285 2.26 -14.28 -12.62
CA LYS A 285 1.54 -15.39 -12.00
C LYS A 285 0.78 -16.19 -13.08
N ARG A 286 0.88 -17.51 -13.02
CA ARG A 286 0.14 -18.37 -13.95
C ARG A 286 -1.36 -18.32 -13.63
N SER A 287 -2.19 -18.16 -14.66
CA SER A 287 -3.64 -18.27 -14.50
C SER A 287 -4.02 -19.73 -14.20
N LEU A 288 -4.80 -19.93 -13.15
CA LEU A 288 -5.34 -21.28 -12.83
C LEU A 288 -6.25 -21.83 -13.92
N LYS A 289 -6.87 -20.94 -14.73
CA LYS A 289 -7.72 -21.35 -15.87
C LYS A 289 -6.95 -22.04 -16.99
N SER A 290 -5.63 -21.86 -17.09
CA SER A 290 -4.79 -22.49 -18.12
C SER A 290 -4.27 -23.88 -17.74
N THR A 291 -4.55 -24.36 -16.52
CA THR A 291 -4.01 -25.63 -15.99
C THR A 291 -5.04 -26.73 -15.85
N LEU A 292 -6.32 -26.49 -16.19
CA LEU A 292 -7.30 -27.56 -16.24
C LEU A 292 -7.14 -28.31 -17.58
N PRO A 293 -6.78 -29.61 -17.59
CA PRO A 293 -6.88 -30.41 -18.81
C PRO A 293 -8.35 -30.41 -19.26
N LEU A 294 -8.57 -30.26 -20.55
CA LEU A 294 -9.86 -30.55 -21.17
C LEU A 294 -10.29 -31.97 -20.77
N GLN A 295 -11.07 -32.09 -19.70
CA GLN A 295 -11.75 -33.34 -19.40
C GLN A 295 -12.83 -33.53 -20.44
N HIS A 296 -12.62 -34.53 -21.27
CA HIS A 296 -13.66 -35.08 -22.15
C HIS A 296 -14.93 -35.31 -21.34
N SER A 297 -16.01 -34.72 -21.81
CA SER A 297 -17.36 -34.98 -21.35
C SER A 297 -17.66 -36.47 -21.42
N ILE A 298 -17.72 -37.12 -20.26
CA ILE A 298 -18.44 -38.39 -20.12
C ILE A 298 -19.74 -38.09 -19.45
N SER A 299 -20.81 -38.11 -20.22
CA SER A 299 -22.17 -38.17 -19.78
C SER A 299 -22.39 -39.45 -18.98
N SER A 300 -22.82 -39.32 -17.73
CA SER A 300 -23.64 -40.35 -17.10
C SER A 300 -24.48 -39.76 -15.97
N ASN A 301 -25.78 -39.87 -16.17
CA ASN A 301 -26.82 -39.70 -15.16
C ASN A 301 -26.56 -40.63 -13.96
N ALA A 302 -26.59 -40.11 -12.75
CA ALA A 302 -27.04 -40.82 -11.59
C ALA A 302 -27.49 -39.81 -10.51
N ALA A 303 -28.79 -39.75 -10.32
CA ALA A 303 -29.39 -39.17 -9.11
C ALA A 303 -29.10 -40.02 -7.92
N CYS A 304 -28.75 -39.47 -6.79
CA CYS A 304 -29.16 -39.99 -5.48
C CYS A 304 -29.10 -38.92 -4.40
N ALA A 305 -30.08 -39.04 -3.55
CA ALA A 305 -30.63 -38.13 -2.56
C ALA A 305 -29.83 -38.09 -1.23
N VAL A 306 -30.02 -36.95 -0.54
CA VAL A 306 -30.27 -36.75 0.90
C VAL A 306 -29.26 -37.26 1.91
N ALA A 307 -28.68 -36.34 2.71
CA ALA A 307 -28.78 -36.39 4.18
C ALA A 307 -28.42 -35.02 4.78
N GLN A 308 -29.39 -34.39 5.41
CA GLN A 308 -29.23 -33.34 6.41
C GLN A 308 -28.62 -33.95 7.67
N GLN A 309 -27.56 -33.35 8.19
CA GLN A 309 -27.29 -33.40 9.64
C GLN A 309 -26.65 -32.05 10.03
N GLY A 310 -27.35 -31.37 10.94
CA GLY A 310 -26.89 -30.17 11.60
C GLY A 310 -25.81 -30.48 12.62
N VAL A 311 -24.86 -29.59 12.75
CA VAL A 311 -23.98 -29.50 13.91
C VAL A 311 -23.93 -28.08 14.36
N GLU A 312 -24.37 -27.90 15.59
CA GLU A 312 -24.31 -26.63 16.34
C GLU A 312 -22.86 -26.20 16.54
N GLY A 313 -22.60 -24.88 16.41
CA GLY A 313 -21.30 -24.30 16.66
C GLY A 313 -21.10 -23.92 18.13
N PRO A 314 -19.88 -23.83 18.61
CA PRO A 314 -19.60 -23.21 19.90
C PRO A 314 -19.33 -21.70 19.74
N THR A 315 -19.91 -20.98 20.67
CA THR A 315 -19.80 -19.56 20.97
C THR A 315 -18.43 -19.16 21.52
N ALA A 316 -18.11 -17.88 21.31
CA ALA A 316 -17.19 -17.04 22.06
C ALA A 316 -15.70 -17.19 21.76
N ALA A 317 -15.21 -16.28 20.89
CA ALA A 317 -13.79 -15.90 20.90
C ALA A 317 -13.64 -14.63 21.77
N GLY A 318 -12.82 -14.74 22.79
CA GLY A 318 -12.35 -13.61 23.59
C GLY A 318 -11.40 -12.69 22.80
N PRO A 319 -11.05 -11.51 23.35
CA PRO A 319 -10.30 -10.52 22.61
C PRO A 319 -8.88 -10.99 22.29
N LEU A 320 -8.51 -10.84 21.01
CA LEU A 320 -7.15 -11.07 20.53
C LEU A 320 -6.24 -9.92 21.03
N PHE A 321 -5.37 -10.22 21.98
CA PHE A 321 -4.27 -9.35 22.37
C PHE A 321 -3.09 -9.57 21.42
N TYR A 322 -2.69 -8.51 20.70
CA TYR A 322 -1.41 -8.53 20.00
C TYR A 322 -0.29 -8.23 21.00
N HIS A 323 0.62 -9.18 21.18
CA HIS A 323 1.86 -8.91 21.89
C HIS A 323 2.77 -8.06 21.00
N VAL A 324 2.89 -6.78 21.33
CA VAL A 324 3.97 -5.94 20.82
C VAL A 324 5.17 -6.17 21.72
N ALA A 325 6.22 -6.79 21.18
CA ALA A 325 7.48 -6.91 21.87
C ALA A 325 8.07 -5.51 22.10
N ARG A 326 8.57 -5.27 23.31
CA ARG A 326 9.18 -4.01 23.75
C ARG A 326 10.45 -3.72 22.95
N ILE A 327 10.56 -2.51 22.46
CA ILE A 327 11.84 -1.80 22.29
C ILE A 327 11.95 -0.76 23.38
#